data_c5ffcad1c6855620ad21e77de05b3e02
#
_entry.id   c5ffcad1c6855620ad21e77de05b3e02
#
_cell.length_a   1.000
_cell.length_b   1.000
_cell.length_c   1.000
_cell.angle_alpha   90.00
_cell.angle_beta   90.00
_cell.angle_gamma   90.00
#
_symmetry.space_group_name_H-M   'P 1'
#
loop_
_entity.id
_entity.type
_entity.pdbx_description
1 polymer ?
#
loop_
_entity_poly.entity_id
_entity_poly.type
_entity_poly.pdbx_seq_one_letter_code
_entity_poly.pdbx_strand_id
1 'polypeptide(L)'
;MGQELKKFTFDNAVLNDVDGSCMIIVATDAPLNSRNLERVAKRAIMGLAKTGGIASNGSGDYVISLSVNKENITALAKQSKFYESRVLKNEALSPIFLATIEATEEAIINSLFAAKTLKGNKGQIIESLPKDKVIEIMKKFNRIKK
;
A
#
# COMPACT_ATOMS: atom_id res chain seq x y z
N MET A 1 6.41 -14.91 18.57
CA MET A 1 5.67 -14.85 17.31
C MET A 1 6.47 -15.39 16.12
N GLY A 2 7.69 -14.96 15.81
CA GLY A 2 8.48 -15.43 14.66
C GLY A 2 8.92 -16.90 14.70
N GLN A 3 9.00 -17.55 15.86
CA GLN A 3 9.41 -18.96 15.96
C GLN A 3 8.27 -19.94 15.72
N GLU A 4 7.02 -19.58 15.95
CA GLU A 4 5.87 -20.45 15.65
C GLU A 4 5.52 -20.45 14.16
N LEU A 5 5.78 -19.37 13.46
CA LEU A 5 5.59 -19.30 12.00
C LEU A 5 6.58 -20.19 11.23
N LYS A 6 7.75 -20.49 11.82
CA LYS A 6 8.71 -21.46 11.25
C LYS A 6 8.21 -22.91 11.27
N LYS A 7 7.17 -23.24 12.03
CA LYS A 7 6.55 -24.58 12.05
C LYS A 7 5.52 -24.79 10.95
N PHE A 8 5.07 -23.73 10.28
CA PHE A 8 4.35 -23.85 9.04
C PHE A 8 5.40 -23.95 7.93
N THR A 9 5.71 -25.16 7.51
CA THR A 9 6.43 -25.40 6.26
C THR A 9 5.57 -24.88 5.11
N PHE A 10 5.74 -23.61 4.83
CA PHE A 10 5.51 -23.17 3.47
C PHE A 10 6.68 -23.77 2.68
N ASP A 11 6.42 -24.72 1.79
CA ASP A 11 7.44 -25.30 0.90
C ASP A 11 8.14 -24.25 0.02
N ASN A 12 7.61 -23.05 0.01
CA ASN A 12 8.23 -21.84 -0.50
C ASN A 12 8.70 -21.01 0.69
N ALA A 13 9.91 -21.28 1.15
CA ALA A 13 10.52 -20.41 2.14
C ALA A 13 10.53 -18.98 1.62
N VAL A 14 10.00 -18.05 2.42
CA VAL A 14 9.89 -16.60 2.14
C VAL A 14 11.19 -15.95 1.63
N LEU A 15 12.30 -16.68 1.62
CA LEU A 15 13.60 -16.20 1.18
C LEU A 15 14.12 -16.85 -0.11
N ASN A 16 13.44 -17.87 -0.65
CA ASN A 16 14.00 -18.61 -1.79
C ASN A 16 13.44 -18.20 -3.16
N ASP A 17 12.27 -17.57 -3.21
CA ASP A 17 11.69 -17.12 -4.49
C ASP A 17 10.56 -16.10 -4.23
N VAL A 18 10.95 -14.94 -3.70
CA VAL A 18 9.98 -13.85 -3.46
C VAL A 18 9.94 -12.97 -4.71
N ASP A 19 9.25 -13.43 -5.71
CA ASP A 19 8.89 -12.63 -6.88
C ASP A 19 7.53 -11.98 -6.61
N GLY A 20 7.57 -10.74 -6.14
CA GLY A 20 6.38 -9.94 -5.92
C GLY A 20 6.72 -8.49 -6.07
N SER A 21 5.85 -7.73 -6.73
CA SER A 21 5.98 -6.28 -6.90
C SER A 21 4.65 -5.62 -6.59
N CYS A 22 4.70 -4.43 -6.02
CA CYS A 22 3.50 -3.68 -5.70
C CYS A 22 3.49 -2.31 -6.39
N MET A 23 2.43 -2.04 -7.15
CA MET A 23 2.16 -0.71 -7.70
C MET A 23 1.14 -0.01 -6.80
N ILE A 24 1.54 1.12 -6.21
CA ILE A 24 0.72 1.88 -5.27
C ILE A 24 0.43 3.25 -5.87
N ILE A 25 -0.86 3.62 -5.89
CA ILE A 25 -1.30 4.96 -6.28
C ILE A 25 -1.92 5.62 -5.06
N VAL A 26 -1.38 6.76 -4.65
CA VAL A 26 -1.90 7.57 -3.55
C VAL A 26 -2.52 8.84 -4.13
N ALA A 27 -3.84 8.95 -4.06
CA ALA A 27 -4.57 10.16 -4.40
C ALA A 27 -5.01 10.89 -3.13
N THR A 28 -4.78 12.20 -3.07
CA THR A 28 -5.20 13.03 -1.94
C THR A 28 -5.82 14.34 -2.43
N ASP A 29 -6.74 14.90 -1.67
CA ASP A 29 -7.28 16.26 -1.88
C ASP A 29 -6.50 17.32 -1.10
N ALA A 30 -5.51 16.92 -0.31
CA ALA A 30 -4.64 17.86 0.38
C ALA A 30 -3.85 18.74 -0.62
N PRO A 31 -3.72 20.05 -0.35
CA PRO A 31 -3.00 20.96 -1.20
C PRO A 31 -1.49 20.77 -1.06
N LEU A 32 -0.95 19.82 -1.79
CA LEU A 32 0.46 19.44 -1.77
C LEU A 32 1.17 19.83 -3.07
N ASN A 33 2.40 20.27 -2.95
CA ASN A 33 3.30 20.42 -4.07
C ASN A 33 4.02 19.10 -4.40
N SER A 34 4.75 19.05 -5.51
CA SER A 34 5.48 17.86 -5.98
C SER A 34 6.44 17.30 -4.92
N ARG A 35 7.18 18.14 -4.21
CA ARG A 35 8.09 17.73 -3.14
C ARG A 35 7.34 17.02 -2.00
N ASN A 36 6.18 17.53 -1.60
CA ASN A 36 5.39 16.94 -0.52
C ASN A 36 4.68 15.66 -0.99
N LEU A 37 4.26 15.57 -2.25
CA LEU A 37 3.75 14.35 -2.85
C LEU A 37 4.81 13.25 -2.89
N GLU A 38 6.06 13.56 -3.23
CA GLU A 38 7.16 12.59 -3.14
C GLU A 38 7.34 12.06 -1.71
N ARG A 39 7.22 12.93 -0.70
CA ARG A 39 7.28 12.52 0.72
C ARG A 39 6.11 11.63 1.11
N VAL A 40 4.92 11.86 0.58
CA VAL A 40 3.74 11.01 0.75
C VAL A 40 3.99 9.65 0.10
N ALA A 41 4.48 9.61 -1.14
CA ALA A 41 4.82 8.37 -1.83
C ALA A 41 5.78 7.48 -1.02
N LYS A 42 6.82 8.08 -0.44
CA LYS A 42 7.77 7.36 0.44
C LYS A 42 7.10 6.74 1.68
N ARG A 43 5.97 7.25 2.16
CA ARG A 43 5.23 6.70 3.31
C ARG A 43 4.37 5.50 2.93
N ALA A 44 3.90 5.43 1.71
CA ALA A 44 3.15 4.26 1.24
C ALA A 44 3.98 2.96 1.33
N ILE A 45 5.29 3.02 1.09
CA ILE A 45 6.18 1.87 1.29
C ILE A 45 6.19 1.38 2.76
N MET A 46 6.03 2.30 3.72
CA MET A 46 5.90 1.90 5.13
C MET A 46 4.57 1.16 5.39
N GLY A 47 3.50 1.51 4.69
CA GLY A 47 2.24 0.76 4.71
C GLY A 47 2.39 -0.65 4.14
N LEU A 48 3.10 -0.78 3.02
CA LEU A 48 3.46 -2.10 2.46
C LEU A 48 4.27 -2.92 3.47
N ALA A 49 5.27 -2.33 4.11
CA ALA A 49 6.08 -3.01 5.12
C ALA A 49 5.25 -3.51 6.30
N LYS A 50 4.21 -2.80 6.74
CA LYS A 50 3.29 -3.24 7.80
C LYS A 50 2.51 -4.50 7.43
N THR A 51 2.26 -4.75 6.16
CA THR A 51 1.62 -5.98 5.69
C THR A 51 2.57 -7.17 5.50
N GLY A 52 3.87 -6.97 5.80
CA GLY A 52 4.90 -8.01 5.71
C GLY A 52 5.79 -7.90 4.47
N GLY A 53 5.59 -6.89 3.62
CA GLY A 53 6.47 -6.62 2.49
C GLY A 53 7.85 -6.17 2.96
N ILE A 54 8.92 -6.85 2.50
CA ILE A 54 10.30 -6.56 2.90
C ILE A 54 11.10 -5.85 1.82
N ALA A 55 10.46 -5.49 0.70
CA ALA A 55 11.13 -4.93 -0.49
C ALA A 55 12.36 -5.79 -0.86
N SER A 56 12.13 -7.09 -1.13
CA SER A 56 13.19 -8.04 -1.50
C SER A 56 13.93 -7.59 -2.76
N ASN A 57 15.11 -8.16 -3.01
CA ASN A 57 15.94 -7.77 -4.15
C ASN A 57 15.24 -7.90 -5.52
N GLY A 58 14.30 -8.83 -5.66
CA GLY A 58 13.49 -9.02 -6.89
C GLY A 58 12.22 -8.15 -6.94
N SER A 59 11.87 -7.44 -5.85
CA SER A 59 10.66 -6.64 -5.79
C SER A 59 10.84 -5.31 -6.49
N GLY A 60 9.93 -4.99 -7.43
CA GLY A 60 9.83 -3.69 -8.09
C GLY A 60 8.66 -2.88 -7.54
N ASP A 61 8.80 -2.36 -6.32
CA ASP A 61 7.74 -1.58 -5.67
C ASP A 61 7.78 -0.13 -6.10
N TYR A 62 6.69 0.34 -6.72
CA TYR A 62 6.58 1.70 -7.23
C TYR A 62 5.40 2.43 -6.60
N VAL A 63 5.60 3.70 -6.31
CA VAL A 63 4.53 4.55 -5.78
C VAL A 63 4.38 5.81 -6.62
N ILE A 64 3.16 6.07 -7.06
CA ILE A 64 2.76 7.33 -7.67
C ILE A 64 1.85 8.05 -6.69
N SER A 65 2.15 9.31 -6.37
CA SER A 65 1.26 10.15 -5.57
C SER A 65 0.82 11.38 -6.35
N LEU A 66 -0.45 11.76 -6.19
CA LEU A 66 -1.03 12.91 -6.84
C LEU A 66 -2.00 13.64 -5.90
N SER A 67 -2.14 14.95 -6.13
CA SER A 67 -3.17 15.75 -5.47
C SER A 67 -4.26 16.11 -6.47
N VAL A 68 -5.50 15.90 -6.07
CA VAL A 68 -6.71 16.33 -6.78
C VAL A 68 -7.29 17.62 -6.20
N ASN A 69 -6.50 18.35 -5.41
CA ASN A 69 -6.94 19.62 -4.83
C ASN A 69 -7.28 20.64 -5.91
N LYS A 70 -8.54 21.08 -5.94
CA LYS A 70 -9.06 21.95 -7.00
C LYS A 70 -8.39 23.32 -7.06
N GLU A 71 -7.91 23.83 -5.93
CA GLU A 71 -7.24 25.14 -5.87
C GLU A 71 -5.86 25.12 -6.55
N ASN A 72 -5.25 23.95 -6.67
CA ASN A 72 -3.92 23.75 -7.25
C ASN A 72 -3.95 23.16 -8.67
N ILE A 73 -5.14 22.89 -9.21
CA ILE A 73 -5.27 22.47 -10.62
C ILE A 73 -4.99 23.68 -11.50
N THR A 74 -3.93 23.61 -12.26
CA THR A 74 -3.56 24.66 -13.21
C THR A 74 -4.49 24.64 -14.42
N ALA A 75 -5.29 25.69 -14.58
CA ALA A 75 -6.07 25.87 -15.79
C ALA A 75 -5.16 26.26 -16.96
N LEU A 76 -5.26 25.51 -18.07
CA LEU A 76 -4.48 25.75 -19.29
C LEU A 76 -4.68 27.13 -19.93
N ALA A 77 -5.74 27.85 -19.55
CA ALA A 77 -6.21 29.04 -20.23
C ALA A 77 -5.89 30.39 -19.57
N LYS A 78 -5.08 30.44 -18.52
CA LYS A 78 -4.71 31.73 -17.91
C LYS A 78 -3.49 32.35 -18.63
N GLN A 79 -3.66 33.59 -19.10
CA GLN A 79 -2.58 34.40 -19.72
C GLN A 79 -1.46 34.80 -18.75
N SER A 80 -1.58 34.46 -17.46
CA SER A 80 -0.55 34.77 -16.47
C SER A 80 0.68 33.90 -16.69
N LYS A 81 1.85 34.51 -16.63
CA LYS A 81 3.15 33.83 -16.61
C LYS A 81 3.50 33.23 -15.24
N PHE A 82 2.65 33.43 -14.24
CA PHE A 82 2.89 33.00 -12.86
C PHE A 82 1.75 32.10 -12.40
N TYR A 83 2.11 31.10 -11.59
CA TYR A 83 1.16 30.28 -10.86
C TYR A 83 1.13 30.72 -9.40
N GLU A 84 -0.06 30.86 -8.85
CA GLU A 84 -0.28 30.93 -7.42
C GLU A 84 -0.75 29.56 -6.95
N SER A 85 -0.07 28.98 -5.99
CA SER A 85 -0.47 27.69 -5.39
C SER A 85 -0.56 27.82 -3.89
N ARG A 86 -1.57 27.18 -3.32
CA ARG A 86 -1.74 27.05 -1.88
C ARG A 86 -1.16 25.71 -1.44
N VAL A 87 -0.16 25.73 -0.58
CA VAL A 87 0.58 24.54 -0.17
C VAL A 87 0.59 24.43 1.35
N LEU A 88 0.31 23.23 1.87
CA LEU A 88 0.43 22.93 3.29
C LEU A 88 1.86 23.13 3.79
N LYS A 89 1.98 23.73 4.96
CA LYS A 89 3.27 23.85 5.66
C LYS A 89 3.78 22.48 6.07
N ASN A 90 5.10 22.33 6.18
CA ASN A 90 5.74 21.07 6.56
C ASN A 90 5.24 20.52 7.90
N GLU A 91 4.97 21.40 8.85
CA GLU A 91 4.50 21.07 10.21
C GLU A 91 3.12 20.41 10.20
N ALA A 92 2.33 20.64 9.15
CA ALA A 92 0.98 20.09 8.99
C ALA A 92 0.95 18.72 8.25
N LEU A 93 2.09 18.17 7.86
CA LEU A 93 2.14 16.97 7.00
C LEU A 93 2.07 15.64 7.76
N SER A 94 2.41 15.61 9.04
CA SER A 94 2.47 14.35 9.81
C SER A 94 1.15 13.56 9.81
N PRO A 95 -0.03 14.17 9.95
CA PRO A 95 -1.30 13.45 9.84
C PRO A 95 -1.51 12.83 8.45
N ILE A 96 -1.10 13.52 7.38
CA ILE A 96 -1.22 13.01 6.00
C ILE A 96 -0.27 11.82 5.80
N PHE A 97 0.92 11.86 6.37
CA PHE A 97 1.86 10.73 6.32
C PHE A 97 1.30 9.51 7.04
N LEU A 98 0.72 9.69 8.22
CA LEU A 98 0.09 8.60 8.95
C LEU A 98 -1.09 8.03 8.17
N ALA A 99 -1.99 8.88 7.69
CA ALA A 99 -3.13 8.46 6.88
C ALA A 99 -2.70 7.70 5.62
N THR A 100 -1.60 8.11 4.98
CA THR A 100 -1.04 7.39 3.81
C THR A 100 -0.59 5.98 4.18
N ILE A 101 0.08 5.82 5.32
CA ILE A 101 0.55 4.51 5.80
C ILE A 101 -0.66 3.61 6.08
N GLU A 102 -1.64 4.12 6.82
CA GLU A 102 -2.83 3.36 7.21
C GLU A 102 -3.70 3.00 6.00
N ALA A 103 -3.95 3.94 5.10
CA ALA A 103 -4.72 3.68 3.88
C ALA A 103 -4.03 2.66 2.95
N THR A 104 -2.70 2.67 2.87
CA THR A 104 -1.94 1.69 2.09
C THR A 104 -2.04 0.31 2.72
N GLU A 105 -1.84 0.18 4.02
CA GLU A 105 -2.01 -1.07 4.76
C GLU A 105 -3.42 -1.64 4.55
N GLU A 106 -4.44 -0.82 4.72
CA GLU A 106 -5.84 -1.21 4.54
C GLU A 106 -6.12 -1.65 3.10
N ALA A 107 -5.67 -0.91 2.10
CA ALA A 107 -5.88 -1.25 0.69
C ALA A 107 -5.28 -2.61 0.33
N ILE A 108 -4.07 -2.91 0.82
CA ILE A 108 -3.41 -4.20 0.59
C ILE A 108 -4.20 -5.34 1.28
N ILE A 109 -4.56 -5.17 2.54
CA ILE A 109 -5.35 -6.16 3.28
C ILE A 109 -6.69 -6.40 2.58
N ASN A 110 -7.38 -5.34 2.20
CA ASN A 110 -8.66 -5.44 1.48
C ASN A 110 -8.51 -6.17 0.14
N SER A 111 -7.43 -5.94 -0.60
CA SER A 111 -7.16 -6.65 -1.86
C SER A 111 -7.02 -8.15 -1.66
N LEU A 112 -6.30 -8.57 -0.61
CA LEU A 112 -6.13 -9.99 -0.26
C LEU A 112 -7.46 -10.64 0.11
N PHE A 113 -8.30 -9.95 0.89
CA PHE A 113 -9.62 -10.46 1.29
C PHE A 113 -10.64 -10.43 0.15
N ALA A 114 -10.52 -9.51 -0.80
CA ALA A 114 -11.41 -9.43 -1.96
C ALA A 114 -11.04 -10.44 -3.06
N ALA A 115 -9.81 -10.93 -3.09
CA ALA A 115 -9.32 -11.84 -4.11
C ALA A 115 -10.14 -13.13 -4.16
N LYS A 116 -10.29 -13.68 -5.38
CA LYS A 116 -10.91 -14.98 -5.67
C LYS A 116 -9.89 -15.87 -6.37
N THR A 117 -9.99 -17.18 -6.16
CA THR A 117 -9.18 -18.15 -6.90
C THR A 117 -9.37 -17.95 -8.40
N LEU A 118 -8.28 -17.82 -9.12
CA LEU A 118 -8.26 -17.58 -10.55
C LEU A 118 -7.55 -18.72 -11.28
N LYS A 119 -8.17 -19.19 -12.37
CA LYS A 119 -7.53 -20.09 -13.30
C LYS A 119 -6.92 -19.26 -14.44
N GLY A 120 -5.60 -19.23 -14.48
CA GLY A 120 -4.85 -18.48 -15.48
C GLY A 120 -4.62 -19.25 -16.77
N ASN A 121 -3.77 -18.71 -17.64
CA ASN A 121 -3.37 -19.35 -18.88
C ASN A 121 -2.67 -20.69 -18.61
N LYS A 122 -2.82 -21.66 -19.52
CA LYS A 122 -2.24 -23.02 -19.41
C LYS A 122 -2.67 -23.82 -18.18
N GLY A 123 -3.81 -23.43 -17.55
CA GLY A 123 -4.37 -24.17 -16.42
C GLY A 123 -3.71 -23.89 -15.07
N GLN A 124 -2.82 -22.93 -14.98
CA GLN A 124 -2.24 -22.48 -13.72
C GLN A 124 -3.34 -21.92 -12.80
N ILE A 125 -3.37 -22.38 -11.55
CA ILE A 125 -4.35 -21.94 -10.56
C ILE A 125 -3.63 -21.06 -9.53
N ILE A 126 -4.12 -19.84 -9.33
CA ILE A 126 -3.71 -18.95 -8.25
C ILE A 126 -4.82 -18.93 -7.22
N GLU A 127 -4.53 -19.48 -6.07
CA GLU A 127 -5.52 -19.60 -4.99
C GLU A 127 -5.71 -18.26 -4.27
N SER A 128 -6.95 -17.99 -3.86
CA SER A 128 -7.28 -16.87 -2.97
C SER A 128 -6.83 -17.14 -1.54
N LEU A 129 -6.71 -16.07 -0.75
CA LEU A 129 -6.43 -16.18 0.68
C LEU A 129 -7.43 -17.14 1.36
N PRO A 130 -6.97 -18.17 2.11
CA PRO A 130 -7.84 -19.12 2.81
C PRO A 130 -8.41 -18.43 4.07
N LYS A 131 -9.52 -17.71 3.91
CA LYS A 131 -10.13 -16.82 4.92
C LYS A 131 -10.46 -17.56 6.22
N ASP A 132 -10.94 -18.80 6.12
CA ASP A 132 -11.29 -19.60 7.30
C ASP A 132 -10.07 -19.89 8.17
N LYS A 133 -8.91 -20.21 7.56
CA LYS A 133 -7.65 -20.39 8.28
C LYS A 133 -7.16 -19.10 8.91
N VAL A 134 -7.33 -17.97 8.22
CA VAL A 134 -6.99 -16.65 8.78
C VAL A 134 -7.83 -16.37 10.03
N ILE A 135 -9.14 -16.60 9.96
CA ILE A 135 -10.06 -16.41 11.10
C ILE A 135 -9.68 -17.34 12.26
N GLU A 136 -9.34 -18.59 11.99
CA GLU A 136 -8.88 -19.55 13.01
C GLU A 136 -7.63 -19.06 13.72
N ILE A 137 -6.62 -18.61 12.95
CA ILE A 137 -5.38 -18.06 13.50
C ILE A 137 -5.66 -16.79 14.33
N MET A 138 -6.49 -15.89 13.83
CA MET A 138 -6.87 -14.67 14.55
C MET A 138 -7.57 -14.98 15.88
N LYS A 139 -8.46 -15.98 15.91
CA LYS A 139 -9.12 -16.47 17.14
C LYS A 139 -8.11 -17.07 18.12
N LYS A 140 -7.19 -17.90 17.62
CA LYS A 140 -6.13 -18.53 18.45
C LYS A 140 -5.28 -17.49 19.17
N PHE A 141 -5.00 -16.35 18.54
CA PHE A 141 -4.21 -15.27 19.11
C PHE A 141 -5.04 -14.14 19.73
N ASN A 142 -6.33 -14.32 19.96
CA ASN A 142 -7.25 -13.33 20.55
C ASN A 142 -7.25 -11.98 19.82
N ARG A 143 -7.17 -12.02 18.48
CA ARG A 143 -7.18 -10.82 17.63
C ARG A 143 -8.56 -10.48 17.06
N ILE A 144 -9.54 -11.35 17.24
CA ILE A 144 -10.95 -11.12 16.93
C ILE A 144 -11.72 -11.13 18.24
N LYS A 145 -12.52 -10.10 18.48
CA LYS A 145 -13.47 -10.10 19.60
C LYS A 145 -14.55 -11.17 19.31
N LYS A 146 -14.90 -11.92 20.35
CA LYS A 146 -16.03 -12.84 20.33
C LYS A 146 -17.33 -12.09 20.13
#